data_30d78f7bf4f4957d6fd3fdc41680e720
#
_entry.id   30d78f7bf4f4957d6fd3fdc41680e720
#
_cell.length_a   1.000
_cell.length_b   1.000
_cell.length_c   1.000
_cell.angle_alpha   90.00
_cell.angle_beta   90.00
_cell.angle_gamma   90.00
#
_symmetry.space_group_name_H-M   'P 1'
#
loop_
_entity.id
_entity.type
_entity.pdbx_description
1 polymer ?
#
loop_
_entity_poly.entity_id
_entity_poly.type
_entity_poly.pdbx_seq_one_letter_code
_entity_poly.pdbx_strand_id
1 'polypeptide(L)'
;MLSASKSGSGLATGYNLTRSLRFRRSATGHLSRTPATTTNRRTWTWSGWAKRGELGTNQSIFNDTGPLGNNDDSFGFNFSVNNEFVVGTGSFILLTTTSVFRDPSAYYHIVVVLDTTQATANDRIKVYINNVQVTSFSTNTIAANIPQNFQAGVNTANLHNIGNLATVGGRNFDGYLAEVNFIDGQALTPSSFGSTNALTGVWQPARYTGTYGTNGFYLPFTDNSALTTASNVGLGKDFSGNGNYWTTNNISITAGVTYDSMTDVPTLTSATAANFCVMNPLAVGATTSTTNGNLNVVNTATLYWDTVLATMGFSSGKYYWEMTTDATYPGTVFCGIAGIDIPYGTNNLQDANSTLNTYGSLLFCDTGESKLDGNTRAAYSTALTAGQVLGVAVDRDAKTCVFYKNGVSLGSISFSSSAMASKTIVPLVISYY
;
A
#
# COMPACT_ATOMS: atom_id res chain seq x y z
N MET A 1 5.74 -7.86 -9.60
CA MET A 1 5.35 -8.52 -8.34
C MET A 1 6.41 -9.54 -7.96
N LEU A 2 7.02 -9.41 -6.80
CA LEU A 2 7.90 -10.44 -6.24
C LEU A 2 7.02 -11.48 -5.56
N SER A 3 6.85 -12.66 -6.12
CA SER A 3 6.25 -13.76 -5.41
C SER A 3 7.36 -14.60 -4.79
N ALA A 4 7.44 -14.62 -3.47
CA ALA A 4 8.29 -15.54 -2.75
C ALA A 4 7.61 -16.91 -2.70
N SER A 5 7.86 -17.78 -3.66
CA SER A 5 7.47 -19.18 -3.54
C SER A 5 8.50 -19.92 -2.68
N LYS A 6 8.34 -19.89 -1.37
CA LYS A 6 8.95 -20.91 -0.51
C LYS A 6 8.05 -22.14 -0.61
N SER A 7 8.50 -23.18 -1.29
CA SER A 7 7.93 -24.52 -1.18
C SER A 7 8.20 -25.07 0.21
N GLY A 8 7.38 -24.72 1.16
CA GLY A 8 7.45 -25.15 2.54
C GLY A 8 6.07 -24.97 3.15
N SER A 9 5.34 -26.03 3.32
CA SER A 9 4.12 -26.27 4.08
C SER A 9 3.91 -25.30 5.24
N GLY A 10 3.21 -24.21 4.99
CA GLY A 10 2.86 -23.19 5.96
C GLY A 10 1.87 -22.19 5.39
N LEU A 11 0.94 -22.66 4.57
CA LEU A 11 -0.28 -21.89 4.29
C LEU A 11 -0.92 -21.61 5.63
N ALA A 12 -1.18 -20.34 5.92
CA ALA A 12 -1.82 -19.94 7.16
C ALA A 12 -3.10 -20.75 7.34
N THR A 13 -3.17 -21.56 8.41
CA THR A 13 -4.41 -22.20 8.85
C THR A 13 -5.27 -21.11 9.47
N GLY A 14 -5.93 -20.29 8.66
CA GLY A 14 -6.69 -19.16 9.15
C GLY A 14 -7.52 -18.51 8.05
N TYR A 15 -8.08 -17.36 8.36
CA TYR A 15 -8.82 -16.55 7.42
C TYR A 15 -7.86 -15.90 6.41
N ASN A 16 -7.97 -16.29 5.15
CA ASN A 16 -7.07 -15.89 4.07
C ASN A 16 -7.69 -14.82 3.19
N LEU A 17 -7.03 -13.70 3.06
CA LEU A 17 -7.42 -12.64 2.15
C LEU A 17 -6.87 -12.91 0.74
N THR A 18 -7.64 -12.62 -0.28
CA THR A 18 -7.26 -12.83 -1.69
C THR A 18 -7.11 -11.54 -2.47
N ARG A 19 -7.67 -10.45 -1.98
CA ARG A 19 -7.71 -9.17 -2.66
C ARG A 19 -7.53 -7.98 -1.72
N SER A 20 -6.96 -6.93 -2.29
CA SER A 20 -6.96 -5.57 -1.76
C SER A 20 -7.32 -4.60 -2.88
N LEU A 21 -7.71 -3.39 -2.50
CA LEU A 21 -7.92 -2.28 -3.41
C LEU A 21 -6.71 -1.34 -3.35
N ARG A 22 -6.07 -1.10 -4.51
CA ARG A 22 -5.04 -0.08 -4.64
C ARG A 22 -5.69 1.29 -4.88
N PHE A 23 -5.23 2.26 -4.12
CA PHE A 23 -5.55 3.67 -4.29
C PHE A 23 -4.36 4.37 -4.94
N ARG A 24 -4.60 5.00 -6.07
CA ARG A 24 -3.60 5.79 -6.79
C ARG A 24 -3.87 7.27 -6.53
N ARG A 25 -3.00 7.91 -5.75
CA ARG A 25 -3.15 9.33 -5.43
C ARG A 25 -3.12 10.21 -6.67
N SER A 26 -2.25 9.92 -7.62
CA SER A 26 -2.13 10.67 -8.87
C SER A 26 -3.39 10.65 -9.72
N ALA A 27 -4.18 9.57 -9.62
CA ALA A 27 -5.47 9.42 -10.29
C ALA A 27 -6.66 9.91 -9.44
N THR A 28 -6.42 10.35 -8.20
CA THR A 28 -7.47 10.68 -7.22
C THR A 28 -8.45 9.52 -6.96
N GLY A 29 -7.94 8.27 -7.01
CA GLY A 29 -8.75 7.06 -6.82
C GLY A 29 -9.37 7.01 -5.43
N HIS A 30 -10.69 6.80 -5.34
CA HIS A 30 -11.39 6.72 -4.06
C HIS A 30 -12.74 6.00 -4.18
N LEU A 31 -13.30 5.65 -3.03
CA LEU A 31 -14.69 5.17 -2.93
C LEU A 31 -15.56 6.23 -2.26
N SER A 32 -16.79 6.36 -2.71
CA SER A 32 -17.76 7.30 -2.15
C SER A 32 -19.14 6.67 -1.95
N ARG A 33 -19.83 7.08 -0.89
CA ARG A 33 -21.20 6.64 -0.58
C ARG A 33 -21.94 7.69 0.23
N THR A 34 -23.22 7.90 -0.07
CA THR A 34 -24.15 8.65 0.76
C THR A 34 -25.14 7.66 1.37
N PRO A 35 -25.14 7.43 2.71
CA PRO A 35 -26.14 6.59 3.37
C PRO A 35 -27.57 7.11 3.13
N ALA A 36 -28.52 6.20 2.98
CA ALA A 36 -29.91 6.59 2.74
C ALA A 36 -30.59 7.21 3.97
N THR A 37 -30.13 6.84 5.18
CA THR A 37 -30.72 7.30 6.46
C THR A 37 -29.61 7.57 7.47
N THR A 38 -29.88 8.49 8.38
CA THR A 38 -29.06 8.71 9.57
C THR A 38 -29.33 7.64 10.60
N THR A 39 -28.27 7.08 11.20
CA THR A 39 -28.37 6.03 12.22
C THR A 39 -27.59 6.42 13.49
N ASN A 40 -26.80 5.51 14.07
CA ASN A 40 -26.07 5.78 15.30
C ASN A 40 -24.84 6.65 15.07
N ARG A 41 -24.93 7.93 15.43
CA ARG A 41 -23.86 8.92 15.30
C ARG A 41 -22.89 8.93 16.50
N ARG A 42 -23.17 8.17 17.55
CA ARG A 42 -22.44 8.19 18.82
C ARG A 42 -21.58 6.97 19.05
N THR A 43 -21.91 5.85 18.38
CA THR A 43 -21.22 4.58 18.58
C THR A 43 -21.04 3.87 17.25
N TRP A 44 -19.80 3.59 16.89
CA TRP A 44 -19.44 2.80 15.70
C TRP A 44 -17.97 2.33 15.74
N THR A 45 -17.64 1.38 14.91
CA THR A 45 -16.27 0.87 14.73
C THR A 45 -15.94 0.80 13.25
N TRP A 46 -14.78 1.34 12.87
CA TRP A 46 -14.13 1.10 11.58
C TRP A 46 -12.92 0.20 11.77
N SER A 47 -12.73 -0.78 10.89
CA SER A 47 -11.57 -1.66 10.87
C SER A 47 -11.11 -1.89 9.43
N GLY A 48 -9.80 -1.86 9.19
CA GLY A 48 -9.22 -2.16 7.89
C GLY A 48 -7.72 -2.38 7.95
N TRP A 49 -7.19 -3.07 6.95
CA TRP A 49 -5.76 -3.29 6.77
C TRP A 49 -5.25 -2.32 5.72
N ALA A 50 -4.27 -1.50 6.08
CA ALA A 50 -3.70 -0.46 5.23
C ALA A 50 -2.20 -0.69 5.01
N LYS A 51 -1.77 -0.72 3.74
CA LYS A 51 -0.35 -0.65 3.36
C LYS A 51 -0.11 0.68 2.68
N ARG A 52 0.89 1.42 3.17
CA ARG A 52 1.16 2.76 2.66
C ARG A 52 2.02 2.71 1.40
N GLY A 53 1.67 3.55 0.44
CA GLY A 53 2.51 3.88 -0.71
C GLY A 53 3.33 5.15 -0.44
N GLU A 54 2.91 6.27 -1.01
CA GLU A 54 3.56 7.56 -0.83
C GLU A 54 3.61 7.98 0.65
N LEU A 55 4.73 8.59 1.06
CA LEU A 55 4.95 9.09 2.42
C LEU A 55 5.10 10.62 2.40
N GLY A 56 5.05 11.25 3.58
CA GLY A 56 5.31 12.68 3.70
C GLY A 56 4.20 13.58 3.16
N THR A 57 2.97 13.06 3.03
CA THR A 57 1.80 13.80 2.56
C THR A 57 0.58 13.47 3.39
N ASN A 58 -0.37 14.44 3.45
CA ASN A 58 -1.66 14.18 4.11
C ASN A 58 -2.50 13.23 3.26
N GLN A 59 -2.97 12.11 3.83
CA GLN A 59 -3.68 11.05 3.13
C GLN A 59 -4.87 10.56 3.93
N SER A 60 -6.09 10.88 3.49
CA SER A 60 -7.31 10.48 4.16
C SER A 60 -7.63 9.01 3.92
N ILE A 61 -7.95 8.28 4.98
CA ILE A 61 -8.39 6.88 4.92
C ILE A 61 -9.91 6.80 4.85
N PHE A 62 -10.59 7.46 5.78
CA PHE A 62 -12.06 7.46 5.87
C PHE A 62 -12.52 8.78 6.44
N ASN A 63 -13.60 9.32 5.91
CA ASN A 63 -14.23 10.53 6.41
C ASN A 63 -15.69 10.63 5.94
N ASP A 64 -16.46 11.45 6.64
CA ASP A 64 -17.65 12.09 6.10
C ASP A 64 -17.37 13.57 5.78
N THR A 65 -18.16 14.15 4.91
CA THR A 65 -17.95 15.55 4.49
C THR A 65 -18.69 16.56 5.35
N GLY A 66 -19.46 16.10 6.33
CA GLY A 66 -20.33 16.93 7.15
C GLY A 66 -21.46 17.63 6.33
N PRO A 67 -22.48 18.19 6.97
CA PRO A 67 -23.42 19.04 6.29
C PRO A 67 -22.73 20.32 5.81
N LEU A 68 -23.05 20.78 4.59
CA LEU A 68 -22.53 22.01 4.03
C LEU A 68 -22.74 23.18 4.99
N GLY A 69 -21.65 23.72 5.54
CA GLY A 69 -21.66 24.89 6.42
C GLY A 69 -21.49 24.62 7.93
N ASN A 70 -21.40 23.36 8.38
CA ASN A 70 -21.07 23.03 9.76
C ASN A 70 -20.06 21.86 9.78
N ASN A 71 -18.76 22.20 9.88
CA ASN A 71 -17.67 21.22 9.85
C ASN A 71 -17.35 20.61 11.23
N ASP A 72 -18.01 21.06 12.30
CA ASP A 72 -17.66 20.66 13.67
C ASP A 72 -18.00 19.20 13.96
N ASP A 73 -19.00 18.64 13.30
CA ASP A 73 -19.43 17.25 13.46
C ASP A 73 -18.89 16.29 12.37
N SER A 74 -18.32 16.80 11.28
CA SER A 74 -17.65 15.92 10.32
C SER A 74 -16.48 15.20 11.01
N PHE A 75 -16.30 13.92 10.68
CA PHE A 75 -15.35 13.07 11.38
C PHE A 75 -14.53 12.24 10.39
N GLY A 76 -13.24 12.14 10.64
CA GLY A 76 -12.37 11.35 9.79
C GLY A 76 -11.02 11.06 10.39
N PHE A 77 -10.24 10.26 9.69
CA PHE A 77 -8.87 9.93 10.07
C PHE A 77 -7.98 9.79 8.84
N ASN A 78 -6.72 10.12 9.05
CA ASN A 78 -5.73 10.21 7.97
C ASN A 78 -4.31 9.95 8.48
N PHE A 79 -3.39 9.70 7.57
CA PHE A 79 -1.97 9.89 7.83
C PHE A 79 -1.57 11.34 7.55
N SER A 80 -0.79 11.94 8.45
CA SER A 80 -0.29 13.31 8.33
C SER A 80 0.94 13.40 7.40
N VAL A 81 1.34 14.63 7.08
CA VAL A 81 2.61 14.90 6.39
C VAL A 81 3.83 14.38 7.17
N ASN A 82 3.74 14.30 8.50
CA ASN A 82 4.78 13.73 9.37
C ASN A 82 4.67 12.20 9.50
N ASN A 83 3.73 11.58 8.76
CA ASN A 83 3.43 10.14 8.82
C ASN A 83 2.83 9.65 10.16
N GLU A 84 2.27 10.53 10.95
CA GLU A 84 1.49 10.21 12.15
C GLU A 84 0.08 9.79 11.75
N PHE A 85 -0.61 9.04 12.60
CA PHE A 85 -2.04 8.78 12.43
C PHE A 85 -2.85 9.86 13.18
N VAL A 86 -3.77 10.48 12.48
CA VAL A 86 -4.56 11.61 12.97
C VAL A 86 -6.04 11.26 12.93
N VAL A 87 -6.76 11.56 13.99
CA VAL A 87 -8.22 11.53 14.05
C VAL A 87 -8.71 12.96 14.31
N GLY A 88 -9.70 13.41 13.56
CA GLY A 88 -10.20 14.77 13.70
C GLY A 88 -11.64 14.95 13.22
N THR A 89 -12.15 16.14 13.49
CA THR A 89 -13.36 16.69 12.86
C THR A 89 -12.96 17.69 11.79
N GLY A 90 -13.91 18.26 11.07
CA GLY A 90 -13.63 19.34 10.11
C GLY A 90 -12.95 20.56 10.74
N SER A 91 -13.20 20.81 12.02
CA SER A 91 -12.69 21.98 12.74
C SER A 91 -11.54 21.68 13.70
N PHE A 92 -11.41 20.44 14.18
CA PHE A 92 -10.46 20.11 15.25
C PHE A 92 -9.64 18.85 14.96
N ILE A 93 -8.34 18.91 15.25
CA ILE A 93 -7.51 17.71 15.42
C ILE A 93 -7.80 17.19 16.84
N LEU A 94 -8.32 15.96 16.92
CA LEU A 94 -8.70 15.33 18.17
C LEU A 94 -7.56 14.51 18.77
N LEU A 95 -6.94 13.69 17.94
CA LEU A 95 -5.79 12.84 18.30
C LEU A 95 -4.72 12.92 17.22
N THR A 96 -3.47 13.04 17.62
CA THR A 96 -2.29 12.81 16.77
C THR A 96 -1.36 11.85 17.51
N THR A 97 -1.01 10.73 16.89
CA THR A 97 -0.12 9.75 17.52
C THR A 97 1.30 10.28 17.65
N THR A 98 2.03 9.86 18.70
CA THR A 98 3.48 10.10 18.76
C THR A 98 4.24 9.13 17.84
N SER A 99 3.68 7.98 17.58
CA SER A 99 4.24 7.00 16.63
C SER A 99 4.03 7.45 15.19
N VAL A 100 5.01 7.14 14.35
CA VAL A 100 4.98 7.38 12.90
C VAL A 100 4.87 6.06 12.14
N PHE A 101 4.15 6.06 11.02
CA PHE A 101 3.81 4.89 10.23
C PHE A 101 4.47 5.02 8.84
N ARG A 102 5.74 4.61 8.73
CA ARG A 102 6.58 4.80 7.53
C ARG A 102 7.03 3.51 6.86
N ASP A 103 6.56 2.36 7.32
CA ASP A 103 6.90 1.08 6.70
C ASP A 103 5.99 0.82 5.49
N PRO A 104 6.51 0.90 4.25
CA PRO A 104 5.76 0.57 3.04
C PRO A 104 5.78 -0.93 2.71
N SER A 105 6.52 -1.73 3.49
CA SER A 105 6.68 -3.16 3.26
C SER A 105 5.61 -4.01 3.93
N ALA A 106 4.85 -3.44 4.88
CA ALA A 106 3.90 -4.17 5.70
C ALA A 106 2.53 -3.50 5.76
N TYR A 107 1.51 -4.31 6.06
CA TYR A 107 0.18 -3.82 6.37
C TYR A 107 0.06 -3.47 7.85
N TYR A 108 -0.61 -2.36 8.13
CA TYR A 108 -1.10 -1.98 9.44
C TYR A 108 -2.57 -2.36 9.56
N HIS A 109 -2.94 -3.12 10.58
CA HIS A 109 -4.35 -3.26 10.96
C HIS A 109 -4.75 -2.07 11.80
N ILE A 110 -5.68 -1.26 11.31
CA ILE A 110 -6.16 -0.05 11.95
C ILE A 110 -7.59 -0.30 12.42
N VAL A 111 -7.87 -0.04 13.70
CA VAL A 111 -9.24 -0.02 14.23
C VAL A 111 -9.47 1.32 14.91
N VAL A 112 -10.50 2.04 14.47
CA VAL A 112 -10.97 3.30 15.09
C VAL A 112 -12.35 3.08 15.65
N VAL A 113 -12.50 3.36 16.94
CA VAL A 113 -13.73 3.18 17.68
C VAL A 113 -14.21 4.53 18.19
N LEU A 114 -15.44 4.87 17.90
CA LEU A 114 -16.15 5.98 18.54
C LEU A 114 -17.20 5.41 19.49
N ASP A 115 -17.19 5.89 20.73
CA ASP A 115 -18.29 5.69 21.70
C ASP A 115 -18.43 6.93 22.58
N THR A 116 -19.13 7.93 22.11
CA THR A 116 -19.30 9.19 22.82
C THR A 116 -20.24 9.09 24.03
N THR A 117 -20.84 7.93 24.27
CA THR A 117 -21.69 7.70 25.46
C THR A 117 -20.85 7.56 26.74
N GLN A 118 -19.53 7.32 26.59
CA GLN A 118 -18.61 7.14 27.70
C GLN A 118 -18.49 8.41 28.56
N ALA A 119 -18.53 8.23 29.89
CA ALA A 119 -18.37 9.33 30.85
C ALA A 119 -16.95 9.92 30.79
N THR A 120 -15.92 9.04 30.71
CA THR A 120 -14.51 9.44 30.58
C THR A 120 -14.23 9.90 29.16
N ALA A 121 -13.71 11.11 29.00
CA ALA A 121 -13.45 11.68 27.68
C ALA A 121 -12.52 10.82 26.81
N ASN A 122 -11.41 10.34 27.39
CA ASN A 122 -10.43 9.52 26.65
C ASN A 122 -10.95 8.13 26.26
N ASP A 123 -12.10 7.71 26.76
CA ASP A 123 -12.75 6.47 26.36
C ASP A 123 -13.70 6.66 25.16
N ARG A 124 -13.97 7.91 24.74
CA ARG A 124 -14.90 8.21 23.65
C ARG A 124 -14.34 7.93 22.27
N ILE A 125 -13.02 8.00 22.12
CA ILE A 125 -12.32 7.64 20.88
C ILE A 125 -11.14 6.74 21.22
N LYS A 126 -11.08 5.54 20.59
CA LYS A 126 -9.94 4.62 20.73
C LYS A 126 -9.39 4.28 19.37
N VAL A 127 -8.08 4.28 19.27
CA VAL A 127 -7.33 3.87 18.08
C VAL A 127 -6.50 2.64 18.43
N TYR A 128 -6.55 1.63 17.60
CA TYR A 128 -5.70 0.45 17.73
C TYR A 128 -4.91 0.25 16.45
N ILE A 129 -3.63 -0.11 16.60
CA ILE A 129 -2.76 -0.48 15.49
C ILE A 129 -2.19 -1.87 15.79
N ASN A 130 -2.42 -2.82 14.88
CA ASN A 130 -1.97 -4.21 15.01
C ASN A 130 -2.33 -4.82 16.37
N ASN A 131 -3.60 -4.69 16.79
CA ASN A 131 -4.16 -5.16 18.06
C ASN A 131 -3.69 -4.40 19.31
N VAL A 132 -2.85 -3.39 19.20
CA VAL A 132 -2.37 -2.61 20.35
C VAL A 132 -3.10 -1.27 20.40
N GLN A 133 -3.70 -0.94 21.55
CA GLN A 133 -4.31 0.38 21.74
C GLN A 133 -3.22 1.45 21.76
N VAL A 134 -3.42 2.49 20.97
CA VAL A 134 -2.57 3.68 21.01
C VAL A 134 -2.97 4.50 22.23
N THR A 135 -2.02 4.77 23.10
CA THR A 135 -2.20 5.54 24.34
C THR A 135 -1.31 6.79 24.41
N SER A 136 -0.34 6.90 23.50
CA SER A 136 0.61 8.02 23.41
C SER A 136 0.26 8.94 22.25
N PHE A 137 -0.08 10.18 22.56
CA PHE A 137 -0.50 11.19 21.59
C PHE A 137 0.29 12.48 21.78
N SER A 138 0.73 13.09 20.69
CA SER A 138 1.29 14.45 20.67
C SER A 138 0.18 15.52 20.74
N THR A 139 -1.03 15.17 20.30
CA THR A 139 -2.25 15.95 20.45
C THR A 139 -3.36 15.04 20.98
N ASN A 140 -4.02 15.48 22.05
CA ASN A 140 -5.26 14.88 22.55
C ASN A 140 -6.19 15.99 23.06
N THR A 141 -7.20 16.30 22.29
CA THR A 141 -8.17 17.35 22.57
C THR A 141 -9.60 16.83 22.76
N ILE A 142 -9.76 15.51 22.95
CA ILE A 142 -11.08 14.86 23.08
C ILE A 142 -11.90 15.52 24.20
N ALA A 143 -11.29 15.76 25.35
CA ALA A 143 -12.00 16.35 26.50
C ALA A 143 -12.58 17.73 26.20
N ALA A 144 -11.90 18.52 25.36
CA ALA A 144 -12.34 19.86 25.01
C ALA A 144 -13.39 19.89 23.89
N ASN A 145 -13.26 18.98 22.90
CA ASN A 145 -13.98 19.08 21.63
C ASN A 145 -15.04 18.00 21.41
N ILE A 146 -14.98 16.89 22.16
CA ILE A 146 -15.96 15.80 22.05
C ILE A 146 -16.67 15.63 23.39
N PRO A 147 -17.78 16.37 23.64
CA PRO A 147 -18.56 16.19 24.85
C PRO A 147 -19.21 14.79 24.89
N GLN A 148 -19.66 14.39 26.07
CA GLN A 148 -20.46 13.17 26.20
C GLN A 148 -21.73 13.27 25.34
N ASN A 149 -22.06 12.19 24.65
CA ASN A 149 -23.15 12.10 23.68
C ASN A 149 -22.96 12.99 22.42
N PHE A 150 -21.75 13.42 22.10
CA PHE A 150 -21.44 14.08 20.84
C PHE A 150 -21.94 13.23 19.65
N GLN A 151 -22.47 13.87 18.64
CA GLN A 151 -23.00 13.24 17.44
C GLN A 151 -22.09 13.54 16.24
N ALA A 152 -21.23 12.57 15.89
CA ALA A 152 -20.35 12.68 14.72
C ALA A 152 -21.16 12.73 13.41
N GLY A 153 -20.56 13.27 12.35
CA GLY A 153 -21.13 13.28 11.01
C GLY A 153 -21.20 11.90 10.35
N VAL A 154 -20.38 10.97 10.79
CA VAL A 154 -20.44 9.56 10.35
C VAL A 154 -21.81 8.95 10.72
N ASN A 155 -22.34 8.07 9.86
CA ASN A 155 -23.69 7.52 9.92
C ASN A 155 -24.83 8.50 9.61
N THR A 156 -24.53 9.60 8.95
CA THR A 156 -25.53 10.55 8.45
C THR A 156 -25.78 10.36 6.95
N ALA A 157 -26.84 10.99 6.44
CA ALA A 157 -27.12 11.03 5.00
C ALA A 157 -26.21 12.03 4.25
N ASN A 158 -24.96 12.17 4.69
CA ASN A 158 -23.92 12.95 4.03
C ASN A 158 -23.01 12.07 3.19
N LEU A 159 -22.24 12.68 2.31
CA LEU A 159 -21.24 11.97 1.53
C LEU A 159 -20.10 11.46 2.44
N HIS A 160 -19.81 10.17 2.37
CA HIS A 160 -18.68 9.53 3.00
C HIS A 160 -17.65 9.11 1.94
N ASN A 161 -16.37 9.17 2.27
CA ASN A 161 -15.29 8.78 1.37
C ASN A 161 -14.31 7.81 2.04
N ILE A 162 -13.77 6.89 1.25
CA ILE A 162 -12.61 6.06 1.58
C ILE A 162 -11.51 6.42 0.58
N GLY A 163 -10.35 6.83 1.09
CA GLY A 163 -9.18 7.16 0.27
C GLY A 163 -9.11 8.58 -0.26
N ASN A 164 -10.04 9.45 0.14
CA ASN A 164 -10.06 10.86 -0.24
C ASN A 164 -10.74 11.72 0.83
N LEU A 165 -10.40 13.02 0.87
CA LEU A 165 -11.20 14.04 1.55
C LEU A 165 -11.64 15.07 0.49
N ALA A 166 -12.88 14.94 0.01
CA ALA A 166 -13.38 15.69 -1.12
C ALA A 166 -13.42 17.23 -0.90
N THR A 167 -13.58 17.67 0.34
CA THR A 167 -13.64 19.10 0.71
C THR A 167 -12.28 19.79 0.76
N VAL A 168 -11.19 19.02 0.86
CA VAL A 168 -9.81 19.54 0.92
C VAL A 168 -8.99 18.82 -0.15
N GLY A 169 -8.71 19.49 -1.24
CA GLY A 169 -7.92 18.94 -2.32
C GLY A 169 -6.55 18.41 -1.87
N GLY A 170 -6.08 17.33 -2.52
CA GLY A 170 -4.75 16.78 -2.30
C GLY A 170 -4.60 15.80 -1.14
N ARG A 171 -5.67 15.44 -0.42
CA ARG A 171 -5.63 14.42 0.65
C ARG A 171 -6.01 13.02 0.16
N ASN A 172 -5.67 12.72 -1.08
CA ASN A 172 -5.90 11.37 -1.63
C ASN A 172 -4.91 10.38 -1.01
N PHE A 173 -5.40 9.18 -0.70
CA PHE A 173 -4.59 8.07 -0.24
C PHE A 173 -3.77 7.47 -1.39
N ASP A 174 -2.54 7.09 -1.11
CA ASP A 174 -1.72 6.24 -1.97
C ASP A 174 -1.34 4.98 -1.21
N GLY A 175 -1.67 3.81 -1.76
CA GLY A 175 -1.42 2.54 -1.10
C GLY A 175 -2.55 1.54 -1.30
N TYR A 176 -2.71 0.64 -0.34
CA TYR A 176 -3.65 -0.49 -0.44
C TYR A 176 -4.52 -0.56 0.81
N LEU A 177 -5.80 -0.86 0.62
CA LEU A 177 -6.71 -1.26 1.69
C LEU A 177 -7.22 -2.68 1.45
N ALA A 178 -7.30 -3.46 2.51
CA ALA A 178 -7.87 -4.79 2.50
C ALA A 178 -8.80 -4.97 3.70
N GLU A 179 -9.83 -5.81 3.57
CA GLU A 179 -10.70 -6.25 4.64
C GLU A 179 -11.31 -5.08 5.43
N VAL A 180 -11.93 -4.13 4.73
CA VAL A 180 -12.53 -2.94 5.35
C VAL A 180 -13.90 -3.26 5.89
N ASN A 181 -14.10 -3.05 7.19
CA ASN A 181 -15.35 -3.24 7.91
C ASN A 181 -15.78 -1.94 8.57
N PHE A 182 -17.06 -1.64 8.53
CA PHE A 182 -17.69 -0.59 9.31
C PHE A 182 -18.90 -1.15 10.06
N ILE A 183 -18.92 -0.98 11.37
CA ILE A 183 -19.95 -1.52 12.24
C ILE A 183 -20.73 -0.36 12.85
N ASP A 184 -21.97 -0.22 12.44
CA ASP A 184 -22.89 0.80 12.92
C ASP A 184 -23.49 0.38 14.25
N GLY A 185 -23.39 1.22 15.26
CA GLY A 185 -24.03 1.06 16.58
C GLY A 185 -23.22 0.25 17.60
N GLN A 186 -21.98 -0.18 17.30
CA GLN A 186 -21.18 -0.99 18.22
C GLN A 186 -19.77 -0.47 18.37
N ALA A 187 -19.26 -0.44 19.59
CA ALA A 187 -17.87 -0.17 19.96
C ALA A 187 -17.13 -1.50 20.19
N LEU A 188 -16.37 -1.95 19.20
CA LEU A 188 -15.72 -3.25 19.17
C LEU A 188 -14.20 -3.12 19.34
N THR A 189 -13.56 -4.18 19.81
CA THR A 189 -12.10 -4.28 19.90
C THR A 189 -11.52 -4.98 18.68
N PRO A 190 -10.19 -4.88 18.42
CA PRO A 190 -9.54 -5.54 17.29
C PRO A 190 -9.78 -7.05 17.22
N SER A 191 -10.02 -7.72 18.34
CA SER A 191 -10.28 -9.18 18.38
C SER A 191 -11.54 -9.59 17.61
N SER A 192 -12.42 -8.65 17.26
CA SER A 192 -13.55 -8.89 16.36
C SER A 192 -13.15 -9.04 14.89
N PHE A 193 -11.96 -8.55 14.51
CA PHE A 193 -11.49 -8.43 13.12
C PHE A 193 -10.14 -9.11 12.88
N GLY A 194 -9.54 -9.67 13.92
CA GLY A 194 -8.24 -10.32 13.83
C GLY A 194 -7.99 -11.29 14.97
N SER A 195 -6.97 -12.10 14.81
CA SER A 195 -6.49 -13.04 15.82
C SER A 195 -4.98 -13.17 15.77
N THR A 196 -4.36 -13.53 16.89
CA THR A 196 -2.93 -13.84 16.92
C THR A 196 -2.72 -15.30 16.52
N ASN A 197 -1.87 -15.54 15.52
CA ASN A 197 -1.48 -16.90 15.15
C ASN A 197 -0.69 -17.53 16.30
N ALA A 198 -1.18 -18.63 16.83
CA ALA A 198 -0.58 -19.27 18.00
C ALA A 198 0.84 -19.81 17.79
N LEU A 199 1.21 -20.13 16.53
CA LEU A 199 2.52 -20.66 16.19
C LEU A 199 3.57 -19.58 15.95
N THR A 200 3.15 -18.45 15.35
CA THR A 200 4.08 -17.40 14.92
C THR A 200 4.04 -16.15 15.77
N GLY A 201 3.01 -15.99 16.61
CA GLY A 201 2.74 -14.76 17.35
C GLY A 201 2.27 -13.57 16.48
N VAL A 202 2.11 -13.77 15.18
CA VAL A 202 1.74 -12.70 14.24
C VAL A 202 0.25 -12.43 14.31
N TRP A 203 -0.11 -11.13 14.39
CA TRP A 203 -1.48 -10.67 14.27
C TRP A 203 -1.97 -10.84 12.83
N GLN A 204 -3.12 -11.48 12.64
CA GLN A 204 -3.69 -11.84 11.34
C GLN A 204 -5.15 -11.43 11.24
N PRO A 205 -5.70 -11.20 10.02
CA PRO A 205 -7.12 -10.95 9.83
C PRO A 205 -7.98 -12.12 10.31
N ALA A 206 -9.16 -11.77 10.81
CA ALA A 206 -10.25 -12.72 11.04
C ALA A 206 -11.55 -12.15 10.49
N ARG A 207 -12.41 -13.03 9.97
CA ARG A 207 -13.71 -12.62 9.45
C ARG A 207 -14.59 -12.12 10.60
N TYR A 208 -15.13 -10.91 10.46
CA TYR A 208 -16.17 -10.45 11.37
C TYR A 208 -17.48 -11.22 11.14
N THR A 209 -18.06 -11.75 12.18
CA THR A 209 -19.26 -12.60 12.14
C THR A 209 -20.47 -12.01 12.87
N GLY A 210 -20.32 -10.80 13.45
CA GLY A 210 -21.40 -10.10 14.11
C GLY A 210 -22.31 -9.34 13.14
N THR A 211 -23.22 -8.56 13.69
CA THR A 211 -24.14 -7.72 12.92
C THR A 211 -23.49 -6.41 12.54
N TYR A 212 -23.65 -5.98 11.29
CA TYR A 212 -23.06 -4.75 10.79
C TYR A 212 -23.84 -3.47 11.14
N GLY A 213 -25.12 -3.59 11.56
CA GLY A 213 -26.02 -2.44 11.74
C GLY A 213 -26.50 -1.87 10.40
N THR A 214 -27.38 -0.88 10.42
CA THR A 214 -28.08 -0.40 9.22
C THR A 214 -27.16 0.22 8.17
N ASN A 215 -26.22 1.08 8.59
CA ASN A 215 -25.27 1.72 7.68
C ASN A 215 -23.92 0.97 7.59
N GLY A 216 -23.77 -0.13 8.35
CA GLY A 216 -22.57 -0.94 8.33
C GLY A 216 -22.34 -1.62 6.99
N PHE A 217 -21.05 -1.85 6.66
CA PHE A 217 -20.64 -2.47 5.41
C PHE A 217 -19.37 -3.31 5.57
N TYR A 218 -19.14 -4.18 4.58
CA TYR A 218 -17.94 -5.01 4.48
C TYR A 218 -17.40 -5.03 3.04
N LEU A 219 -16.16 -4.58 2.87
CA LEU A 219 -15.49 -4.49 1.57
C LEU A 219 -14.22 -5.38 1.55
N PRO A 220 -14.32 -6.64 1.11
CA PRO A 220 -13.17 -7.52 0.89
C PRO A 220 -12.48 -7.27 -0.46
N PHE A 221 -13.06 -6.45 -1.34
CA PHE A 221 -12.57 -6.12 -2.69
C PHE A 221 -12.42 -7.33 -3.62
N THR A 222 -13.22 -8.38 -3.43
CA THR A 222 -13.11 -9.65 -4.19
C THR A 222 -13.94 -9.70 -5.46
N ASP A 223 -14.87 -8.77 -5.66
CA ASP A 223 -15.70 -8.71 -6.87
C ASP A 223 -15.01 -7.87 -7.95
N ASN A 224 -14.49 -8.55 -8.99
CA ASN A 224 -13.84 -7.92 -10.15
C ASN A 224 -14.78 -7.76 -11.35
N SER A 225 -16.10 -7.80 -11.14
CA SER A 225 -17.07 -7.48 -12.20
C SER A 225 -16.97 -6.01 -12.63
N ALA A 226 -17.63 -5.66 -13.72
CA ALA A 226 -17.62 -4.31 -14.25
C ALA A 226 -18.01 -3.29 -13.17
N LEU A 227 -17.24 -2.21 -13.05
CA LEU A 227 -17.50 -1.14 -12.10
C LEU A 227 -18.79 -0.41 -12.50
N THR A 228 -19.74 -0.32 -11.58
CA THR A 228 -20.98 0.44 -11.76
C THR A 228 -21.21 1.37 -10.59
N THR A 229 -22.01 2.42 -10.81
CA THR A 229 -22.36 3.38 -9.76
C THR A 229 -23.77 3.14 -9.19
N ALA A 230 -24.49 2.13 -9.69
CA ALA A 230 -25.92 2.00 -9.47
C ALA A 230 -26.34 0.65 -8.83
N SER A 231 -25.39 -0.25 -8.54
CA SER A 231 -25.70 -1.57 -7.98
C SER A 231 -24.58 -2.11 -7.10
N ASN A 232 -24.91 -3.10 -6.28
CA ASN A 232 -23.97 -3.76 -5.36
C ASN A 232 -23.07 -4.77 -6.10
N VAL A 233 -22.17 -4.26 -6.95
CA VAL A 233 -21.21 -5.05 -7.76
C VAL A 233 -19.85 -4.35 -7.85
N GLY A 234 -18.83 -5.07 -8.32
CA GLY A 234 -17.48 -4.55 -8.52
C GLY A 234 -16.74 -4.29 -7.21
N LEU A 235 -15.65 -3.53 -7.29
CA LEU A 235 -14.73 -3.31 -6.16
C LEU A 235 -15.35 -2.51 -4.99
N GLY A 236 -16.47 -1.86 -5.21
CA GLY A 236 -17.25 -1.18 -4.16
C GLY A 236 -18.37 -2.03 -3.55
N LYS A 237 -18.49 -3.31 -3.93
CA LYS A 237 -19.52 -4.22 -3.45
C LYS A 237 -19.44 -4.44 -1.95
N ASP A 238 -20.58 -4.26 -1.30
CA ASP A 238 -20.79 -4.57 0.12
C ASP A 238 -21.17 -6.04 0.29
N PHE A 239 -20.42 -6.75 1.11
CA PHE A 239 -20.63 -8.17 1.45
C PHE A 239 -21.20 -8.37 2.86
N SER A 240 -21.61 -7.30 3.55
CA SER A 240 -22.24 -7.37 4.88
C SER A 240 -23.65 -7.98 4.86
N GLY A 241 -24.30 -7.98 3.70
CA GLY A 241 -25.71 -8.34 3.52
C GLY A 241 -26.64 -7.12 3.49
N ASN A 242 -26.18 -5.92 3.87
CA ASN A 242 -26.99 -4.70 3.89
C ASN A 242 -27.18 -4.04 2.52
N GLY A 243 -26.31 -4.35 1.54
CA GLY A 243 -26.33 -3.72 0.24
C GLY A 243 -25.79 -2.28 0.25
N ASN A 244 -24.99 -1.92 1.23
CA ASN A 244 -24.38 -0.61 1.42
C ASN A 244 -23.12 -0.43 0.54
N TYR A 245 -23.28 -0.61 -0.79
CA TYR A 245 -22.19 -0.53 -1.75
C TYR A 245 -21.61 0.88 -1.88
N TRP A 246 -20.37 0.93 -2.36
CA TRP A 246 -19.59 2.14 -2.57
C TRP A 246 -19.35 2.39 -4.05
N THR A 247 -19.54 3.61 -4.50
CA THR A 247 -19.20 4.05 -5.85
C THR A 247 -17.69 4.16 -5.98
N THR A 248 -17.13 3.53 -7.02
CA THR A 248 -15.72 3.66 -7.37
C THR A 248 -15.49 4.90 -8.21
N ASN A 249 -14.51 5.72 -7.82
CA ASN A 249 -14.12 6.92 -8.53
C ASN A 249 -12.64 6.80 -8.93
N ASN A 250 -12.34 6.90 -10.23
CA ASN A 250 -10.98 6.78 -10.78
C ASN A 250 -10.24 5.50 -10.38
N ILE A 251 -10.98 4.44 -10.07
CA ILE A 251 -10.51 3.07 -9.82
C ILE A 251 -10.63 2.30 -11.14
N SER A 252 -9.66 1.46 -11.46
CA SER A 252 -9.61 0.73 -12.72
C SER A 252 -9.49 -0.79 -12.51
N ILE A 253 -10.25 -1.55 -13.30
CA ILE A 253 -10.09 -3.00 -13.49
C ILE A 253 -9.59 -3.34 -14.91
N THR A 254 -9.16 -2.35 -15.68
CA THR A 254 -8.50 -2.57 -16.96
C THR A 254 -7.11 -3.14 -16.74
N ALA A 255 -6.81 -4.27 -17.38
CA ALA A 255 -5.50 -4.92 -17.28
C ALA A 255 -4.37 -3.97 -17.65
N GLY A 256 -3.26 -4.06 -16.94
CA GLY A 256 -2.08 -3.22 -17.14
C GLY A 256 -1.75 -2.38 -15.89
N VAL A 257 -0.99 -1.31 -16.10
CA VAL A 257 -0.40 -0.50 -15.01
C VAL A 257 -1.43 0.21 -14.11
N THR A 258 -2.66 0.37 -14.59
CA THR A 258 -3.75 1.03 -13.87
C THR A 258 -4.70 0.07 -13.15
N TYR A 259 -4.44 -1.25 -13.19
CA TYR A 259 -5.29 -2.27 -12.56
C TYR A 259 -5.25 -2.18 -11.04
N ASP A 260 -6.37 -1.88 -10.39
CA ASP A 260 -6.41 -1.56 -8.96
C ASP A 260 -6.93 -2.68 -8.06
N SER A 261 -7.44 -3.80 -8.62
CA SER A 261 -7.79 -4.99 -7.85
C SER A 261 -6.55 -5.85 -7.62
N MET A 262 -5.90 -5.66 -6.48
CA MET A 262 -4.59 -6.26 -6.22
C MET A 262 -4.68 -7.57 -5.44
N THR A 263 -3.66 -8.41 -5.65
CA THR A 263 -3.42 -9.61 -4.84
C THR A 263 -2.37 -9.39 -3.75
N ASP A 264 -1.92 -8.14 -3.58
CA ASP A 264 -1.11 -7.70 -2.43
C ASP A 264 -2.03 -7.64 -1.21
N VAL A 265 -1.86 -8.53 -0.26
CA VAL A 265 -2.72 -8.73 0.90
C VAL A 265 -1.88 -9.01 2.15
N PRO A 266 -2.39 -8.73 3.37
CA PRO A 266 -1.62 -8.92 4.60
C PRO A 266 -1.29 -10.38 4.94
N THR A 267 -1.93 -11.34 4.29
CA THR A 267 -1.76 -12.79 4.56
C THR A 267 -1.00 -13.49 3.44
N LEU A 268 -0.19 -14.50 3.78
CA LEU A 268 0.35 -15.46 2.81
C LEU A 268 -0.75 -16.47 2.44
N THR A 269 -1.61 -16.10 1.52
CA THR A 269 -2.74 -16.93 1.07
C THR A 269 -2.30 -17.95 0.02
N SER A 270 -1.45 -17.52 -0.92
CA SER A 270 -0.91 -18.35 -1.99
C SER A 270 0.35 -17.72 -2.57
N ALA A 271 0.98 -18.37 -3.53
CA ALA A 271 2.10 -17.78 -4.28
C ALA A 271 1.70 -16.51 -5.07
N THR A 272 0.40 -16.34 -5.35
CA THR A 272 -0.14 -15.21 -6.12
C THR A 272 -1.01 -14.26 -5.30
N ALA A 273 -1.16 -14.49 -3.99
CA ALA A 273 -1.87 -13.61 -3.06
C ALA A 273 -1.14 -13.58 -1.72
N ALA A 274 -0.35 -12.56 -1.50
CA ALA A 274 0.52 -12.37 -0.35
C ALA A 274 0.88 -10.88 -0.20
N ASN A 275 1.61 -10.53 0.85
CA ASN A 275 2.25 -9.22 0.95
C ASN A 275 3.45 -9.17 0.00
N PHE A 276 3.31 -8.40 -1.07
CA PHE A 276 4.34 -8.31 -2.11
C PHE A 276 5.32 -7.16 -1.88
N CYS A 277 6.51 -7.35 -2.44
CA CYS A 277 7.53 -6.33 -2.54
C CYS A 277 7.05 -5.17 -3.43
N VAL A 278 7.36 -3.95 -3.01
CA VAL A 278 7.14 -2.71 -3.77
C VAL A 278 8.44 -1.90 -3.76
N MET A 279 8.52 -0.83 -4.54
CA MET A 279 9.65 0.09 -4.46
C MET A 279 9.60 0.87 -3.14
N ASN A 280 10.77 1.15 -2.56
CA ASN A 280 10.87 1.74 -1.24
C ASN A 280 11.01 3.27 -1.32
N PRO A 281 10.00 4.06 -0.93
CA PRO A 281 10.06 5.52 -0.95
C PRO A 281 11.07 6.11 0.04
N LEU A 282 11.63 5.31 0.94
CA LEU A 282 12.68 5.70 1.87
C LEU A 282 14.09 5.37 1.35
N ALA A 283 14.20 4.65 0.23
CA ALA A 283 15.46 4.27 -0.40
C ALA A 283 15.47 4.70 -1.87
N VAL A 284 15.29 6.00 -2.09
CA VAL A 284 15.23 6.66 -3.40
C VAL A 284 16.25 7.79 -3.48
N GLY A 285 16.67 8.13 -4.70
CA GLY A 285 17.42 9.35 -4.98
C GLY A 285 16.57 10.62 -4.83
N ALA A 286 17.23 11.76 -4.67
CA ALA A 286 16.55 13.01 -4.36
C ALA A 286 15.63 13.53 -5.47
N THR A 287 15.82 13.08 -6.71
CA THR A 287 15.03 13.50 -7.87
C THR A 287 14.03 12.45 -8.35
N THR A 288 13.94 11.34 -7.62
CA THR A 288 13.06 10.23 -7.93
C THR A 288 11.98 10.09 -6.86
N SER A 289 10.79 9.73 -7.29
CA SER A 289 9.67 9.40 -6.42
C SER A 289 9.04 8.06 -6.80
N THR A 290 8.34 7.47 -5.84
CA THR A 290 7.50 6.30 -6.06
C THR A 290 6.03 6.68 -5.88
N THR A 291 5.16 6.21 -6.76
CA THR A 291 3.74 6.53 -6.77
C THR A 291 2.89 5.28 -7.07
N ASN A 292 1.57 5.42 -7.04
CA ASN A 292 0.63 4.36 -7.39
C ASN A 292 0.81 3.08 -6.53
N GLY A 293 0.90 3.25 -5.21
CA GLY A 293 1.18 2.16 -4.28
C GLY A 293 2.64 1.68 -4.37
N ASN A 294 3.57 2.56 -4.69
CA ASN A 294 5.00 2.29 -4.87
C ASN A 294 5.31 1.29 -6.01
N LEU A 295 4.43 1.19 -7.00
CA LEU A 295 4.64 0.37 -8.20
C LEU A 295 5.12 1.17 -9.41
N ASN A 296 5.17 2.49 -9.31
CA ASN A 296 5.66 3.37 -10.36
C ASN A 296 6.86 4.18 -9.84
N VAL A 297 7.93 4.22 -10.63
CA VAL A 297 9.15 5.01 -10.36
C VAL A 297 9.18 6.16 -11.34
N VAL A 298 9.30 7.38 -10.83
CA VAL A 298 9.35 8.61 -11.63
C VAL A 298 10.60 9.39 -11.26
N ASN A 299 11.48 9.61 -12.25
CA ASN A 299 12.60 10.53 -12.12
C ASN A 299 12.26 11.82 -12.88
N THR A 300 12.41 12.97 -12.26
CA THR A 300 12.00 14.27 -12.81
C THR A 300 13.17 15.21 -13.10
N ALA A 301 14.40 14.85 -12.70
CA ALA A 301 15.56 15.72 -12.90
C ALA A 301 16.41 15.28 -14.07
N THR A 302 16.83 16.23 -14.89
CA THR A 302 17.75 16.04 -16.00
C THR A 302 19.20 15.87 -15.53
N LEU A 303 19.96 14.96 -16.17
CA LEU A 303 21.39 14.72 -15.98
C LEU A 303 21.77 14.06 -14.63
N TYR A 304 20.86 13.34 -13.98
CA TYR A 304 21.15 12.63 -12.74
C TYR A 304 20.80 11.14 -12.83
N TRP A 305 21.70 10.32 -12.30
CA TRP A 305 21.48 8.90 -12.08
C TRP A 305 20.87 8.71 -10.69
N ASP A 306 19.63 8.28 -10.64
CA ASP A 306 18.97 7.99 -9.38
C ASP A 306 18.65 6.51 -9.24
N THR A 307 18.83 6.01 -8.03
CA THR A 307 18.61 4.62 -7.67
C THR A 307 17.44 4.49 -6.71
N VAL A 308 16.58 3.54 -6.98
CA VAL A 308 15.48 3.13 -6.10
C VAL A 308 15.64 1.66 -5.76
N LEU A 309 15.64 1.32 -4.47
CA LEU A 309 15.64 -0.04 -3.99
C LEU A 309 14.21 -0.52 -3.72
N ALA A 310 13.97 -1.81 -3.81
CA ALA A 310 12.72 -2.41 -3.39
C ALA A 310 12.66 -2.64 -1.86
N THR A 311 11.47 -2.93 -1.33
CA THR A 311 11.23 -3.08 0.11
C THR A 311 11.68 -4.41 0.69
N MET A 312 11.94 -5.42 -0.14
CA MET A 312 12.29 -6.77 0.31
C MET A 312 13.57 -7.26 -0.35
N GLY A 313 14.50 -7.75 0.48
CA GLY A 313 15.69 -8.48 0.04
C GLY A 313 15.54 -9.98 0.33
N PHE A 314 16.36 -10.80 -0.35
CA PHE A 314 16.34 -12.25 -0.20
C PHE A 314 17.76 -12.85 -0.27
N SER A 315 17.99 -13.91 0.52
CA SER A 315 19.28 -14.58 0.64
C SER A 315 19.27 -16.04 0.15
N SER A 316 18.10 -16.59 -0.16
CA SER A 316 17.91 -17.95 -0.69
C SER A 316 16.60 -18.03 -1.49
N GLY A 317 16.43 -19.07 -2.31
CA GLY A 317 15.19 -19.34 -3.04
C GLY A 317 15.14 -18.71 -4.42
N LYS A 318 13.96 -18.80 -5.06
CA LYS A 318 13.69 -18.34 -6.42
C LYS A 318 12.66 -17.26 -6.44
N TYR A 319 12.92 -16.18 -7.21
CA TYR A 319 12.07 -14.99 -7.24
C TYR A 319 11.86 -14.53 -8.67
N TYR A 320 10.68 -13.94 -8.92
CA TYR A 320 10.33 -13.37 -10.21
C TYR A 320 9.55 -12.06 -10.03
N TRP A 321 9.85 -11.07 -10.85
CA TRP A 321 9.07 -9.84 -10.99
C TRP A 321 9.14 -9.29 -12.39
N GLU A 322 8.28 -8.33 -12.68
CA GLU A 322 8.20 -7.67 -13.98
C GLU A 322 8.29 -6.15 -13.85
N MET A 323 8.86 -5.53 -14.85
CA MET A 323 8.91 -4.09 -15.07
C MET A 323 8.38 -3.79 -16.47
N THR A 324 7.56 -2.72 -16.59
CA THR A 324 7.13 -2.18 -17.88
C THR A 324 7.72 -0.78 -18.05
N THR A 325 8.34 -0.52 -19.20
CA THR A 325 8.84 0.81 -19.53
C THR A 325 7.71 1.69 -20.05
N ASP A 326 7.67 2.97 -19.63
CA ASP A 326 6.72 3.95 -20.15
C ASP A 326 7.19 4.51 -21.49
N ALA A 327 6.23 4.77 -22.39
CA ALA A 327 6.46 5.39 -23.70
C ALA A 327 7.03 6.82 -23.63
N THR A 328 6.81 7.49 -22.52
CA THR A 328 7.14 8.90 -22.36
C THR A 328 8.47 9.14 -21.67
N TYR A 329 9.17 8.08 -21.23
CA TYR A 329 10.45 8.22 -20.55
C TYR A 329 11.58 8.43 -21.56
N PRO A 330 12.19 9.60 -21.63
CA PRO A 330 13.22 9.92 -22.64
C PRO A 330 14.63 9.50 -22.20
N GLY A 331 14.79 8.96 -21.01
CA GLY A 331 16.08 8.64 -20.40
C GLY A 331 16.51 7.18 -20.56
N THR A 332 17.52 6.79 -19.80
CA THR A 332 18.04 5.43 -19.70
C THR A 332 17.58 4.77 -18.40
N VAL A 333 17.14 3.52 -18.47
CA VAL A 333 16.70 2.75 -17.29
C VAL A 333 17.49 1.45 -17.19
N PHE A 334 17.99 1.16 -15.98
CA PHE A 334 18.53 -0.14 -15.62
C PHE A 334 17.63 -0.79 -14.58
N CYS A 335 17.33 -2.07 -14.75
CA CYS A 335 16.55 -2.86 -13.82
C CYS A 335 17.27 -4.18 -13.53
N GLY A 336 17.27 -4.61 -12.28
CA GLY A 336 17.89 -5.88 -11.91
C GLY A 336 18.02 -6.09 -10.42
N ILE A 337 19.18 -6.59 -10.00
CA ILE A 337 19.48 -6.93 -8.61
C ILE A 337 20.83 -6.36 -8.19
N ALA A 338 20.96 -6.11 -6.88
CA ALA A 338 22.24 -5.74 -6.25
C ALA A 338 22.34 -6.28 -4.83
N GLY A 339 23.53 -6.19 -4.23
CA GLY A 339 23.70 -6.41 -2.81
C GLY A 339 22.90 -5.38 -2.00
N ILE A 340 22.27 -5.81 -0.91
CA ILE A 340 21.36 -4.96 -0.10
C ILE A 340 22.07 -3.73 0.51
N ASP A 341 23.36 -3.80 0.67
CA ASP A 341 24.23 -2.73 1.16
C ASP A 341 24.65 -1.71 0.09
N ILE A 342 24.12 -1.84 -1.15
CA ILE A 342 24.40 -0.89 -2.23
C ILE A 342 23.87 0.50 -1.83
N PRO A 343 24.67 1.57 -1.96
CA PRO A 343 24.18 2.90 -1.67
C PRO A 343 23.11 3.31 -2.69
N TYR A 344 22.12 4.03 -2.22
CA TYR A 344 21.10 4.65 -3.04
C TYR A 344 21.21 6.17 -2.95
N GLY A 345 20.53 6.88 -3.82
CA GLY A 345 20.55 8.33 -3.89
C GLY A 345 21.03 8.85 -5.25
N THR A 346 21.16 10.16 -5.33
CA THR A 346 21.48 10.87 -6.57
C THR A 346 22.97 10.70 -6.93
N ASN A 347 23.24 10.37 -8.19
CA ASN A 347 24.59 10.18 -8.75
C ASN A 347 25.46 9.10 -8.08
N ASN A 348 24.91 8.27 -7.21
CA ASN A 348 25.69 7.25 -6.53
C ASN A 348 26.03 6.05 -7.43
N LEU A 349 25.21 5.78 -8.47
CA LEU A 349 25.35 4.63 -9.34
C LEU A 349 25.36 5.04 -10.83
N GLN A 350 26.39 5.79 -11.22
CA GLN A 350 26.61 6.13 -12.63
C GLN A 350 27.03 4.92 -13.44
N ASP A 351 26.82 4.96 -14.75
CA ASP A 351 27.08 3.86 -15.68
C ASP A 351 28.51 3.28 -15.61
N ALA A 352 29.50 4.10 -15.27
CA ALA A 352 30.91 3.71 -15.15
C ALA A 352 31.43 3.65 -13.71
N ASN A 353 30.54 3.51 -12.71
CA ASN A 353 30.93 3.71 -11.31
C ASN A 353 31.53 2.44 -10.68
N SER A 354 32.69 2.58 -10.04
CA SER A 354 33.31 1.56 -9.18
C SER A 354 32.43 1.09 -8.02
N THR A 355 31.41 1.87 -7.65
CA THR A 355 30.43 1.52 -6.62
C THR A 355 29.68 0.23 -6.96
N LEU A 356 29.24 0.04 -8.20
CA LEU A 356 28.57 -1.19 -8.64
C LEU A 356 29.47 -2.43 -8.47
N ASN A 357 30.78 -2.28 -8.70
CA ASN A 357 31.76 -3.35 -8.47
C ASN A 357 31.89 -3.72 -6.99
N THR A 358 31.95 -2.72 -6.10
CA THR A 358 32.18 -2.92 -4.67
C THR A 358 31.03 -3.66 -4.00
N TYR A 359 29.79 -3.31 -4.37
CA TYR A 359 28.59 -3.85 -3.73
C TYR A 359 28.01 -5.05 -4.47
N GLY A 360 28.33 -5.19 -5.75
CA GLY A 360 27.81 -6.22 -6.65
C GLY A 360 26.43 -5.88 -7.20
N SER A 361 26.28 -6.05 -8.51
CA SER A 361 25.01 -5.82 -9.20
C SER A 361 24.92 -6.64 -10.48
N LEU A 362 23.71 -6.95 -10.92
CA LEU A 362 23.41 -7.45 -12.26
C LEU A 362 22.20 -6.70 -12.81
N LEU A 363 22.41 -5.96 -13.87
CA LEU A 363 21.45 -5.02 -14.43
C LEU A 363 21.16 -5.36 -15.90
N PHE A 364 19.91 -5.21 -16.30
CA PHE A 364 19.49 -5.11 -17.68
C PHE A 364 19.34 -3.62 -18.04
N CYS A 365 19.98 -3.20 -19.12
CA CYS A 365 19.87 -1.86 -19.66
C CYS A 365 18.73 -1.81 -20.68
N ASP A 366 17.95 -0.74 -20.70
CA ASP A 366 16.84 -0.54 -21.63
C ASP A 366 17.29 -0.58 -23.12
N THR A 367 18.56 -0.28 -23.39
CA THR A 367 19.20 -0.40 -24.71
C THR A 367 19.50 -1.84 -25.14
N GLY A 368 19.29 -2.84 -24.25
CA GLY A 368 19.39 -4.27 -24.55
C GLY A 368 20.66 -4.95 -24.08
N GLU A 369 21.56 -4.25 -23.38
CA GLU A 369 22.75 -4.85 -22.81
C GLU A 369 22.50 -5.35 -21.37
N SER A 370 23.36 -6.28 -20.94
CA SER A 370 23.51 -6.64 -19.52
C SER A 370 24.79 -6.04 -18.94
N LYS A 371 24.76 -5.79 -17.63
CA LYS A 371 25.89 -5.22 -16.89
C LYS A 371 26.06 -5.93 -15.55
N LEU A 372 27.16 -6.63 -15.37
CA LEU A 372 27.54 -7.32 -14.13
C LEU A 372 28.61 -6.50 -13.41
N ASP A 373 28.37 -6.17 -12.13
CA ASP A 373 29.31 -5.48 -11.24
C ASP A 373 29.89 -4.16 -11.79
N GLY A 374 29.09 -3.40 -12.54
CA GLY A 374 29.57 -2.15 -13.11
C GLY A 374 30.57 -2.30 -14.25
N ASN A 375 30.87 -3.51 -14.73
CA ASN A 375 31.71 -3.78 -15.88
C ASN A 375 31.12 -3.17 -17.16
N THR A 376 31.89 -3.25 -18.26
CA THR A 376 31.41 -2.82 -19.58
C THR A 376 30.10 -3.52 -19.93
N ARG A 377 29.16 -2.80 -20.50
CA ARG A 377 27.89 -3.35 -20.99
C ARG A 377 28.19 -4.43 -22.05
N ALA A 378 27.55 -5.59 -21.90
CA ALA A 378 27.64 -6.70 -22.84
C ALA A 378 26.36 -6.81 -23.64
N ALA A 379 26.43 -6.97 -24.93
CA ALA A 379 25.28 -7.24 -25.79
C ALA A 379 24.54 -8.49 -25.30
N TYR A 380 23.24 -8.37 -25.06
CA TYR A 380 22.45 -9.45 -24.47
C TYR A 380 21.07 -9.61 -25.14
N SER A 381 20.46 -8.52 -25.57
CA SER A 381 19.18 -8.49 -26.27
C SER A 381 19.05 -7.29 -27.19
N THR A 382 17.90 -7.10 -27.79
CA THR A 382 17.49 -5.84 -28.41
C THR A 382 16.90 -4.90 -27.35
N ALA A 383 16.96 -3.59 -27.62
CA ALA A 383 16.41 -2.56 -26.76
C ALA A 383 14.94 -2.81 -26.37
N LEU A 384 14.56 -2.43 -25.15
CA LEU A 384 13.16 -2.36 -24.75
C LEU A 384 12.50 -1.16 -25.41
N THR A 385 11.31 -1.37 -25.94
CA THR A 385 10.44 -0.30 -26.40
C THR A 385 9.27 -0.12 -25.43
N ALA A 386 8.65 1.03 -25.50
CA ALA A 386 7.51 1.36 -24.66
C ALA A 386 6.43 0.27 -24.62
N GLY A 387 5.95 -0.01 -23.42
CA GLY A 387 4.92 -1.03 -23.16
C GLY A 387 5.44 -2.48 -23.18
N GLN A 388 6.71 -2.71 -23.48
CA GLN A 388 7.30 -4.05 -23.36
C GLN A 388 7.58 -4.38 -21.90
N VAL A 389 7.43 -5.66 -21.58
CA VAL A 389 7.63 -6.19 -20.23
C VAL A 389 9.01 -6.83 -20.12
N LEU A 390 9.81 -6.36 -19.18
CA LEU A 390 11.03 -7.02 -18.71
C LEU A 390 10.70 -7.89 -17.50
N GLY A 391 10.80 -9.22 -17.65
CA GLY A 391 10.75 -10.16 -16.54
C GLY A 391 12.16 -10.40 -15.99
N VAL A 392 12.28 -10.50 -14.67
CA VAL A 392 13.53 -10.80 -13.96
C VAL A 392 13.32 -12.03 -13.10
N ALA A 393 13.96 -13.15 -13.43
CA ALA A 393 13.92 -14.40 -12.67
C ALA A 393 15.29 -14.64 -12.02
N VAL A 394 15.31 -14.77 -10.71
CA VAL A 394 16.53 -14.98 -9.92
C VAL A 394 16.44 -16.31 -9.19
N ASP A 395 17.44 -17.16 -9.41
CA ASP A 395 17.74 -18.31 -8.56
C ASP A 395 18.90 -17.93 -7.65
N ARG A 396 18.58 -17.59 -6.39
CA ARG A 396 19.57 -17.13 -5.43
C ARG A 396 20.51 -18.25 -5.01
N ASP A 397 20.02 -19.48 -4.97
CA ASP A 397 20.78 -20.65 -4.53
C ASP A 397 21.78 -21.07 -5.64
N ALA A 398 21.34 -21.06 -6.89
CA ALA A 398 22.21 -21.30 -8.05
C ALA A 398 23.06 -20.07 -8.45
N LYS A 399 22.79 -18.89 -7.87
CA LYS A 399 23.43 -17.61 -8.21
C LYS A 399 23.33 -17.26 -9.70
N THR A 400 22.12 -17.43 -10.23
CA THR A 400 21.79 -17.11 -11.63
C THR A 400 20.60 -16.19 -11.74
N CYS A 401 20.61 -15.37 -12.79
CA CYS A 401 19.49 -14.52 -13.17
C CYS A 401 19.18 -14.72 -14.65
N VAL A 402 17.90 -14.78 -14.98
CA VAL A 402 17.41 -14.80 -16.37
C VAL A 402 16.52 -13.58 -16.56
N PHE A 403 16.83 -12.78 -17.55
CA PHE A 403 15.91 -11.74 -18.01
C PHE A 403 15.00 -12.30 -19.12
N TYR A 404 13.77 -11.81 -19.14
CA TYR A 404 12.75 -12.16 -20.13
C TYR A 404 12.26 -10.88 -20.80
N LYS A 405 12.11 -10.92 -22.12
CA LYS A 405 11.46 -9.84 -22.88
C LYS A 405 10.11 -10.32 -23.37
N ASN A 406 9.02 -9.73 -22.90
CA ASN A 406 7.66 -10.17 -23.20
C ASN A 406 7.46 -11.69 -22.99
N GLY A 407 7.97 -12.23 -21.89
CA GLY A 407 7.88 -13.64 -21.52
C GLY A 407 8.88 -14.55 -22.25
N VAL A 408 9.70 -14.05 -23.19
CA VAL A 408 10.71 -14.84 -23.89
C VAL A 408 12.05 -14.72 -23.16
N SER A 409 12.63 -15.88 -22.80
CA SER A 409 13.93 -15.94 -22.10
C SER A 409 15.06 -15.40 -22.98
N LEU A 410 15.93 -14.58 -22.37
CA LEU A 410 17.12 -14.03 -23.02
C LEU A 410 18.40 -14.81 -22.64
N GLY A 411 18.27 -15.90 -21.88
CA GLY A 411 19.39 -16.70 -21.41
C GLY A 411 19.78 -16.40 -19.95
N SER A 412 20.58 -17.29 -19.36
CA SER A 412 20.99 -17.20 -17.96
C SER A 412 22.33 -16.48 -17.82
N ILE A 413 22.42 -15.59 -16.84
CA ILE A 413 23.67 -14.95 -16.43
C ILE A 413 24.01 -15.42 -15.02
N SER A 414 25.23 -15.91 -14.80
CA SER A 414 25.76 -16.24 -13.48
C SER A 414 26.31 -14.99 -12.79
N PHE A 415 25.97 -14.81 -11.52
CA PHE A 415 26.58 -13.81 -10.65
C PHE A 415 27.42 -14.41 -9.51
N SER A 416 27.87 -15.65 -9.69
CA SER A 416 28.65 -16.37 -8.68
C SER A 416 30.01 -15.71 -8.36
N SER A 417 30.57 -14.97 -9.29
CA SER A 417 31.81 -14.20 -9.12
C SER A 417 31.59 -12.77 -8.62
N SER A 418 30.34 -12.31 -8.55
CA SER A 418 29.99 -10.95 -8.13
C SER A 418 30.13 -10.78 -6.61
N ALA A 419 30.43 -9.56 -6.17
CA ALA A 419 30.44 -9.19 -4.76
C ALA A 419 29.10 -9.44 -4.05
N MET A 420 27.96 -9.44 -4.77
CA MET A 420 26.64 -9.76 -4.22
C MET A 420 26.42 -11.27 -4.01
N ALA A 421 27.29 -12.14 -4.51
CA ALA A 421 27.09 -13.59 -4.46
C ALA A 421 26.99 -14.19 -3.07
N SER A 422 27.51 -13.52 -2.04
CA SER A 422 27.44 -13.90 -0.62
C SER A 422 26.50 -13.05 0.20
N LYS A 423 25.84 -12.02 -0.39
CA LYS A 423 25.00 -11.05 0.32
C LYS A 423 23.52 -11.38 0.17
N THR A 424 22.68 -10.82 1.05
CA THR A 424 21.28 -10.60 0.72
C THR A 424 21.20 -9.69 -0.49
N ILE A 425 20.38 -10.02 -1.47
CA ILE A 425 20.18 -9.21 -2.68
C ILE A 425 18.81 -8.55 -2.68
N VAL A 426 18.71 -7.42 -3.33
CA VAL A 426 17.49 -6.60 -3.42
C VAL A 426 17.23 -6.23 -4.88
N PRO A 427 15.99 -6.21 -5.36
CA PRO A 427 15.64 -5.62 -6.63
C PRO A 427 15.88 -4.11 -6.61
N LEU A 428 16.31 -3.56 -7.75
CA LEU A 428 16.50 -2.13 -7.91
C LEU A 428 16.14 -1.65 -9.32
N VAL A 429 15.88 -0.35 -9.39
CA VAL A 429 15.81 0.41 -10.62
C VAL A 429 16.81 1.57 -10.53
N ILE A 430 17.55 1.81 -11.59
CA ILE A 430 18.39 2.99 -11.76
C ILE A 430 17.85 3.73 -12.97
N SER A 431 17.59 4.99 -12.84
CA SER A 431 17.09 5.84 -13.93
C SER A 431 17.97 7.06 -14.14
N TYR A 432 18.18 7.41 -15.40
CA TYR A 432 18.86 8.62 -15.84
C TYR A 432 17.92 9.39 -16.76
N TYR A 433 17.65 10.63 -16.44
CA TYR A 433 16.77 11.52 -17.22
C TYR A 433 17.56 12.63 -17.88
#